data_cd51f3675340a2cf0bff6f376de6853c
#
_entry.id   cd51f3675340a2cf0bff6f376de6853c
#
_cell.length_a   1.000
_cell.length_b   1.000
_cell.length_c   1.000
_cell.angle_alpha   90.00
_cell.angle_beta   90.00
_cell.angle_gamma   90.00
#
_symmetry.space_group_name_H-M   'P 1'
#
loop_
_entity.id
_entity.type
_entity.pdbx_description
1 polymer ?
#
loop_
_entity_poly.entity_id
_entity_poly.type
_entity_poly.pdbx_seq_one_letter_code
_entity_poly.pdbx_strand_id
1 'polypeptide(L)'
;MSLALDLPRLETTLRLPAQDELQNLLQGLLQPTARIDSKYFYDDRGCALFTNICRLDEYYPTRTEAQIFSDHREAISAQLPDAPQWVDLGCGDCSKTQQWLNAVQPARVIGVDIAGEFLHSSMAAVARENPDIECVGVVCDFTQQLELEHVLAERPGHPPVFFY
;
A
#
# COMPACT_ATOMS: atom_id res chain seq x y z
N MET A 1 -2.89 28.06 -18.27
CA MET A 1 -2.38 27.49 -17.01
C MET A 1 -2.20 25.99 -17.25
N SER A 2 -0.95 25.56 -17.33
CA SER A 2 -0.62 24.14 -17.46
C SER A 2 -0.90 23.52 -16.10
N LEU A 3 -1.90 22.65 -16.01
CA LEU A 3 -2.04 21.70 -14.92
C LEU A 3 -0.89 20.71 -15.09
N ALA A 4 0.26 20.98 -14.47
CA ALA A 4 1.21 19.93 -14.19
C ALA A 4 0.46 18.96 -13.27
N LEU A 5 0.11 17.80 -13.77
CA LEU A 5 -0.27 16.68 -12.93
C LEU A 5 0.95 16.44 -12.04
N ASP A 6 0.84 16.83 -10.76
CA ASP A 6 1.86 16.44 -9.78
C ASP A 6 1.82 14.93 -9.71
N LEU A 7 2.78 14.30 -10.36
CA LEU A 7 2.98 12.86 -10.25
C LEU A 7 3.28 12.53 -8.79
N PRO A 8 2.79 11.42 -8.28
CA PRO A 8 3.07 11.02 -6.90
C PRO A 8 4.59 10.91 -6.71
N ARG A 9 5.07 11.47 -5.61
CA ARG A 9 6.44 11.27 -5.20
C ARG A 9 6.65 9.79 -4.88
N LEU A 10 7.66 9.17 -5.45
CA LEU A 10 8.06 7.80 -5.13
C LEU A 10 9.38 7.81 -4.38
N GLU A 11 9.39 7.15 -3.24
CA GLU A 11 10.58 6.90 -2.43
C GLU A 11 10.87 5.41 -2.35
N THR A 12 12.11 5.04 -2.16
CA THR A 12 12.47 3.63 -1.94
C THR A 12 13.39 3.49 -0.75
N THR A 13 13.00 2.60 0.16
CA THR A 13 13.83 2.11 1.25
C THR A 13 14.30 0.69 1.00
N LEU A 14 13.93 0.11 -0.15
CA LEU A 14 14.42 -1.21 -0.54
C LEU A 14 15.93 -1.19 -0.70
N ARG A 15 16.58 -2.10 0.03
CA ARG A 15 17.98 -2.40 -0.13
C ARG A 15 18.13 -3.63 -1.03
N LEU A 16 19.26 -3.73 -1.73
CA LEU A 16 19.61 -4.98 -2.39
C LEU A 16 19.54 -6.11 -1.37
N PRO A 17 19.06 -7.30 -1.77
CA PRO A 17 18.98 -8.45 -0.86
C PRO A 17 20.32 -8.65 -0.18
N ALA A 18 20.33 -8.66 1.15
CA ALA A 18 21.52 -8.98 1.89
C ALA A 18 21.95 -10.42 1.54
N GLN A 19 23.25 -10.69 1.62
CA GLN A 19 23.77 -12.02 1.33
C GLN A 19 23.04 -13.11 2.16
N ASP A 20 22.64 -12.76 3.37
CA ASP A 20 21.87 -13.61 4.27
C ASP A 20 20.46 -13.91 3.73
N GLU A 21 19.83 -12.96 3.05
CA GLU A 21 18.49 -13.15 2.45
C GLU A 21 18.53 -14.13 1.29
N LEU A 22 19.53 -14.06 0.43
CA LEU A 22 19.75 -15.04 -0.64
C LEU A 22 20.05 -16.43 -0.06
N GLN A 23 20.83 -16.51 1.02
CA GLN A 23 21.08 -17.76 1.71
C GLN A 23 19.81 -18.35 2.32
N ASN A 24 18.98 -17.54 2.97
CA ASN A 24 17.69 -17.97 3.53
C ASN A 24 16.76 -18.51 2.44
N LEU A 25 16.67 -17.81 1.30
CA LEU A 25 15.90 -18.27 0.14
C LEU A 25 16.40 -19.64 -0.36
N LEU A 26 17.72 -19.79 -0.54
CA LEU A 26 18.33 -21.05 -0.96
C LEU A 26 18.07 -22.18 0.05
N GLN A 27 18.24 -21.89 1.34
CA GLN A 27 17.95 -22.88 2.41
C GLN A 27 16.48 -23.30 2.41
N GLY A 28 15.55 -22.35 2.21
CA GLY A 28 14.13 -22.66 2.10
C GLY A 28 13.82 -23.58 0.92
N LEU A 29 14.40 -23.30 -0.25
CA LEU A 29 14.21 -24.09 -1.47
C LEU A 29 14.82 -25.49 -1.37
N LEU A 30 15.88 -25.66 -0.60
CA LEU A 30 16.58 -26.95 -0.41
C LEU A 30 15.97 -27.84 0.68
N GLN A 31 14.91 -27.40 1.37
CA GLN A 31 14.21 -28.25 2.35
C GLN A 31 13.51 -29.42 1.65
N PRO A 32 13.26 -30.54 2.35
CA PRO A 32 12.48 -31.67 1.82
C PRO A 32 11.10 -31.26 1.29
N THR A 33 10.50 -30.26 1.91
CA THR A 33 9.35 -29.52 1.37
C THR A 33 9.83 -28.10 1.10
N ALA A 34 10.06 -27.79 -0.17
CA ALA A 34 10.55 -26.48 -0.57
C ALA A 34 9.62 -25.35 -0.08
N ARG A 35 10.21 -24.30 0.44
CA ARG A 35 9.50 -23.11 0.94
C ARG A 35 10.13 -21.85 0.39
N ILE A 36 9.29 -20.85 0.14
CA ILE A 36 9.69 -19.51 -0.30
C ILE A 36 8.76 -18.51 0.37
N ASP A 37 9.29 -17.38 0.80
CA ASP A 37 8.50 -16.31 1.39
C ASP A 37 7.52 -15.73 0.37
N SER A 38 6.32 -15.39 0.83
CA SER A 38 5.25 -14.87 -0.02
C SER A 38 5.63 -13.57 -0.73
N LYS A 39 6.52 -12.76 -0.18
CA LYS A 39 6.99 -11.52 -0.78
C LYS A 39 7.56 -11.69 -2.20
N TYR A 40 8.14 -12.86 -2.51
CA TYR A 40 8.66 -13.17 -3.84
C TYR A 40 7.58 -13.43 -4.89
N PHE A 41 6.30 -13.48 -4.49
CA PHE A 41 5.17 -13.57 -5.41
C PHE A 41 4.56 -12.22 -5.78
N TYR A 42 5.01 -11.12 -5.15
CA TYR A 42 4.50 -9.77 -5.36
C TYR A 42 5.39 -8.95 -6.29
N ASP A 43 5.87 -9.55 -7.38
CA ASP A 43 6.34 -8.80 -8.54
C ASP A 43 5.14 -8.24 -9.33
N ASP A 44 5.37 -7.43 -10.37
CA ASP A 44 4.31 -6.80 -11.15
C ASP A 44 3.32 -7.83 -11.72
N ARG A 45 3.82 -9.00 -12.15
CA ARG A 45 3.00 -10.09 -12.65
C ARG A 45 2.18 -10.73 -11.53
N GLY A 46 2.79 -10.96 -10.38
CA GLY A 46 2.14 -11.49 -9.18
C GLY A 46 1.04 -10.60 -8.68
N CYS A 47 1.27 -9.29 -8.63
CA CYS A 47 0.27 -8.28 -8.27
C CYS A 47 -0.92 -8.29 -9.25
N ALA A 48 -0.66 -8.36 -10.56
CA ALA A 48 -1.71 -8.47 -11.56
C ALA A 48 -2.52 -9.78 -11.43
N LEU A 49 -1.86 -10.91 -11.13
CA LEU A 49 -2.52 -12.18 -10.88
C LEU A 49 -3.37 -12.13 -9.61
N PHE A 50 -2.86 -11.53 -8.52
CA PHE A 50 -3.62 -11.38 -7.28
C PHE A 50 -4.87 -10.51 -7.48
N THR A 51 -4.75 -9.41 -8.22
CA THR A 51 -5.90 -8.57 -8.59
C THR A 51 -6.98 -9.39 -9.32
N ASN A 52 -6.58 -10.32 -10.20
CA ASN A 52 -7.53 -11.21 -10.86
C ASN A 52 -8.14 -12.24 -9.89
N ILE A 53 -7.36 -12.78 -8.95
CA ILE A 53 -7.86 -13.68 -7.90
C ILE A 53 -8.94 -13.00 -7.06
N CYS A 54 -8.74 -11.73 -6.68
CA CYS A 54 -9.71 -10.95 -5.91
C CYS A 54 -11.07 -10.77 -6.62
N ARG A 55 -11.13 -10.98 -7.94
CA ARG A 55 -12.37 -10.91 -8.75
C ARG A 55 -13.11 -12.24 -8.88
N LEU A 56 -12.50 -13.35 -8.45
CA LEU A 56 -13.13 -14.66 -8.51
C LEU A 56 -14.26 -14.77 -7.47
N ASP A 57 -15.30 -15.46 -7.83
CA ASP A 57 -16.45 -15.69 -6.93
C ASP A 57 -16.06 -16.51 -5.70
N GLU A 58 -15.12 -17.42 -5.84
CA GLU A 58 -14.59 -18.26 -4.76
C GLU A 58 -13.73 -17.46 -3.76
N TYR A 59 -13.12 -16.35 -4.20
CA TYR A 59 -12.29 -15.51 -3.33
C TYR A 59 -13.15 -14.46 -2.61
N TYR A 60 -13.93 -14.91 -1.64
CA TYR A 60 -14.87 -14.07 -0.87
C TYR A 60 -14.21 -13.03 0.07
N PRO A 61 -12.95 -13.17 0.57
CA PRO A 61 -12.40 -12.26 1.59
C PRO A 61 -12.48 -10.78 1.21
N THR A 62 -12.06 -10.44 -0.02
CA THR A 62 -12.10 -9.05 -0.51
C THR A 62 -13.51 -8.45 -0.49
N ARG A 63 -14.52 -9.21 -0.90
CA ARG A 63 -15.91 -8.74 -0.90
C ARG A 63 -16.48 -8.61 0.51
N THR A 64 -16.14 -9.56 1.39
CA THR A 64 -16.57 -9.52 2.79
C THR A 64 -15.95 -8.34 3.53
N GLU A 65 -14.64 -8.09 3.32
CA GLU A 65 -13.95 -6.92 3.87
C GLU A 65 -14.59 -5.62 3.38
N ALA A 66 -14.83 -5.50 2.06
CA ALA A 66 -15.50 -4.33 1.49
C ALA A 66 -16.91 -4.09 2.06
N GLN A 67 -17.66 -5.16 2.32
CA GLN A 67 -18.97 -5.07 2.96
C GLN A 67 -18.86 -4.56 4.40
N ILE A 68 -17.93 -5.12 5.20
CA ILE A 68 -17.67 -4.68 6.58
C ILE A 68 -17.30 -3.19 6.61
N PHE A 69 -16.42 -2.76 5.72
CA PHE A 69 -16.03 -1.36 5.62
C PHE A 69 -17.20 -0.47 5.22
N SER A 70 -18.04 -0.91 4.29
CA SER A 70 -19.24 -0.17 3.91
C SER A 70 -20.21 0.00 5.08
N ASP A 71 -20.47 -1.07 5.81
CA ASP A 71 -21.45 -1.09 6.92
C ASP A 71 -20.99 -0.27 8.13
N HIS A 72 -19.67 -0.16 8.35
CA HIS A 72 -19.10 0.49 9.52
C HIS A 72 -18.33 1.78 9.22
N ARG A 73 -18.33 2.26 7.98
CA ARG A 73 -17.51 3.40 7.54
C ARG A 73 -17.69 4.65 8.40
N GLU A 74 -18.93 5.04 8.66
CA GLU A 74 -19.22 6.24 9.47
C GLU A 74 -18.72 6.08 10.91
N ALA A 75 -18.97 4.92 11.52
CA ALA A 75 -18.55 4.65 12.89
C ALA A 75 -17.01 4.62 13.03
N ILE A 76 -16.32 4.06 12.04
CA ILE A 76 -14.85 4.03 12.00
C ILE A 76 -14.31 5.44 11.77
N SER A 77 -14.80 6.16 10.75
CA SER A 77 -14.33 7.51 10.43
C SER A 77 -14.50 8.48 11.60
N ALA A 78 -15.57 8.35 12.38
CA ALA A 78 -15.81 9.19 13.57
C ALA A 78 -14.78 8.98 14.70
N GLN A 79 -13.96 7.94 14.66
CA GLN A 79 -12.90 7.67 15.63
C GLN A 79 -11.52 8.10 15.14
N LEU A 80 -11.41 8.49 13.87
CA LEU A 80 -10.14 8.89 13.28
C LEU A 80 -9.85 10.37 13.56
N PRO A 81 -8.59 10.78 13.61
CA PRO A 81 -8.23 12.18 13.71
C PRO A 81 -8.62 12.95 12.44
N ASP A 82 -8.79 14.26 12.57
CA ASP A 82 -9.03 15.14 11.44
C ASP A 82 -7.84 15.21 10.49
N ALA A 83 -8.10 15.12 9.19
CA ALA A 83 -7.10 15.22 8.13
C ALA A 83 -5.81 14.42 8.41
N PRO A 84 -5.88 13.11 8.65
CA PRO A 84 -4.71 12.31 8.98
C PRO A 84 -3.75 12.15 7.81
N GLN A 85 -2.55 11.66 8.09
CA GLN A 85 -1.70 11.02 7.09
C GLN A 85 -2.19 9.56 6.96
N TRP A 86 -2.86 9.24 5.86
CA TRP A 86 -3.38 7.90 5.59
C TRP A 86 -2.27 7.00 5.06
N VAL A 87 -1.84 6.01 5.83
CA VAL A 87 -0.75 5.09 5.48
C VAL A 87 -1.35 3.73 5.17
N ASP A 88 -1.33 3.32 3.90
CA ASP A 88 -1.83 2.02 3.43
C ASP A 88 -0.66 1.05 3.25
N LEU A 89 -0.58 0.05 4.12
CA LEU A 89 0.47 -0.97 4.12
C LEU A 89 0.07 -2.16 3.24
N GLY A 90 0.83 -2.41 2.18
CA GLY A 90 0.46 -3.39 1.16
C GLY A 90 -0.69 -2.88 0.30
N CYS A 91 -0.60 -1.60 -0.14
CA CYS A 91 -1.70 -0.90 -0.78
C CYS A 91 -2.18 -1.52 -2.10
N GLY A 92 -1.35 -2.35 -2.76
CA GLY A 92 -1.69 -3.00 -4.01
C GLY A 92 -2.17 -2.01 -5.08
N ASP A 93 -3.40 -2.18 -5.58
CA ASP A 93 -4.01 -1.26 -6.55
C ASP A 93 -4.65 -0.01 -5.93
N CYS A 94 -4.50 0.19 -4.63
CA CYS A 94 -5.08 1.27 -3.82
C CYS A 94 -6.63 1.34 -3.84
N SER A 95 -7.32 0.31 -4.34
CA SER A 95 -8.78 0.31 -4.44
C SER A 95 -9.45 0.38 -3.06
N LYS A 96 -8.86 -0.19 -2.03
CA LYS A 96 -9.34 -0.09 -0.65
C LYS A 96 -9.19 1.34 -0.13
N THR A 97 -8.01 1.95 -0.27
CA THR A 97 -7.78 3.33 0.12
C THR A 97 -8.77 4.28 -0.54
N GLN A 98 -9.00 4.18 -1.85
CA GLN A 98 -9.93 5.06 -2.56
C GLN A 98 -11.34 5.07 -1.95
N GLN A 99 -11.81 3.96 -1.41
CA GLN A 99 -13.12 3.88 -0.76
C GLN A 99 -13.22 4.73 0.53
N TRP A 100 -12.08 5.07 1.14
CA TRP A 100 -12.02 5.81 2.40
C TRP A 100 -11.80 7.31 2.22
N LEU A 101 -11.23 7.77 1.09
CA LEU A 101 -10.78 9.16 0.92
C LEU A 101 -11.89 10.19 1.19
N ASN A 102 -13.11 9.95 0.71
CA ASN A 102 -14.24 10.86 0.92
C ASN A 102 -14.70 10.90 2.39
N ALA A 103 -14.57 9.81 3.12
CA ALA A 103 -15.01 9.75 4.52
C ALA A 103 -13.95 10.28 5.48
N VAL A 104 -12.68 10.05 5.17
CA VAL A 104 -11.54 10.40 6.05
C VAL A 104 -10.98 11.78 5.74
N GLN A 105 -11.03 12.22 4.48
CA GLN A 105 -10.45 13.47 4.01
C GLN A 105 -9.00 13.66 4.47
N PRO A 106 -8.09 12.74 4.13
CA PRO A 106 -6.73 12.77 4.64
C PRO A 106 -5.96 13.98 4.10
N ALA A 107 -5.02 14.51 4.88
CA ALA A 107 -4.08 15.54 4.43
C ALA A 107 -3.15 15.02 3.35
N ARG A 108 -2.83 13.73 3.38
CA ARG A 108 -2.14 13.00 2.31
C ARG A 108 -2.35 11.49 2.42
N VAL A 109 -2.09 10.81 1.32
CA VAL A 109 -2.05 9.35 1.22
C VAL A 109 -0.61 8.89 1.04
N ILE A 110 -0.18 7.92 1.84
CA ILE A 110 1.11 7.24 1.74
C ILE A 110 0.82 5.78 1.43
N GLY A 111 1.05 5.38 0.20
CA GLY A 111 0.97 3.97 -0.21
C GLY A 111 2.30 3.28 0.01
N VAL A 112 2.29 2.14 0.69
CA VAL A 112 3.50 1.34 0.95
C VAL A 112 3.33 -0.02 0.32
N ASP A 113 4.27 -0.41 -0.55
CA ASP A 113 4.26 -1.73 -1.18
C ASP A 113 5.69 -2.14 -1.57
N ILE A 114 5.91 -3.44 -1.75
CA ILE A 114 7.19 -3.98 -2.25
C ILE A 114 7.29 -3.91 -3.78
N ALA A 115 6.17 -3.91 -4.48
CA ALA A 115 6.07 -3.90 -5.94
C ALA A 115 6.15 -2.47 -6.49
N GLY A 116 7.36 -1.96 -6.73
CA GLY A 116 7.61 -0.54 -7.04
C GLY A 116 6.88 -0.01 -8.27
N GLU A 117 6.91 -0.69 -9.40
CA GLU A 117 6.24 -0.26 -10.64
C GLU A 117 4.72 -0.30 -10.48
N PHE A 118 4.20 -1.34 -9.83
CA PHE A 118 2.79 -1.47 -9.53
C PHE A 118 2.31 -0.36 -8.58
N LEU A 119 3.05 -0.11 -7.50
CA LEU A 119 2.80 0.99 -6.57
C LEU A 119 2.78 2.34 -7.29
N HIS A 120 3.77 2.62 -8.14
CA HIS A 120 3.84 3.87 -8.89
C HIS A 120 2.57 4.09 -9.73
N SER A 121 2.16 3.05 -10.46
CA SER A 121 0.97 3.10 -11.32
C SER A 121 -0.31 3.31 -10.51
N SER A 122 -0.43 2.62 -9.37
CA SER A 122 -1.59 2.71 -8.46
C SER A 122 -1.68 4.09 -7.81
N MET A 123 -0.58 4.61 -7.28
CA MET A 123 -0.53 5.95 -6.67
C MET A 123 -0.79 7.06 -7.70
N ALA A 124 -0.32 6.91 -8.94
CA ALA A 124 -0.62 7.85 -10.02
C ALA A 124 -2.11 7.87 -10.36
N ALA A 125 -2.80 6.73 -10.26
CA ALA A 125 -4.25 6.68 -10.43
C ALA A 125 -4.97 7.41 -9.30
N VAL A 126 -4.57 7.18 -8.04
CA VAL A 126 -5.14 7.88 -6.87
C VAL A 126 -4.97 9.40 -7.00
N ALA A 127 -3.75 9.86 -7.32
CA ALA A 127 -3.44 11.29 -7.48
C ALA A 127 -4.28 11.96 -8.59
N ARG A 128 -4.47 11.27 -9.72
CA ARG A 128 -5.27 11.77 -10.83
C ARG A 128 -6.74 11.95 -10.47
N GLU A 129 -7.28 11.02 -9.68
CA GLU A 129 -8.68 11.05 -9.25
C GLU A 129 -8.93 12.00 -8.08
N ASN A 130 -7.87 12.32 -7.31
CA ASN A 130 -7.93 13.16 -6.12
C ASN A 130 -6.83 14.24 -6.16
N PRO A 131 -6.94 15.25 -7.07
CA PRO A 131 -5.86 16.20 -7.32
C PRO A 131 -5.54 17.12 -6.13
N ASP A 132 -6.41 17.21 -5.15
CA ASP A 132 -6.23 18.02 -3.95
C ASP A 132 -5.53 17.24 -2.81
N ILE A 133 -5.30 15.93 -2.99
CA ILE A 133 -4.65 15.08 -2.00
C ILE A 133 -3.21 14.80 -2.42
N GLU A 134 -2.26 15.13 -1.56
CA GLU A 134 -0.86 14.75 -1.76
C GLU A 134 -0.72 13.22 -1.69
N CYS A 135 -0.09 12.63 -2.71
CA CYS A 135 0.15 11.19 -2.78
C CYS A 135 1.64 10.88 -2.77
N VAL A 136 2.05 9.99 -1.88
CA VAL A 136 3.43 9.53 -1.72
C VAL A 136 3.47 8.01 -1.78
N GLY A 137 4.28 7.45 -2.67
CA GLY A 137 4.55 6.00 -2.71
C GLY A 137 5.88 5.70 -2.01
N VAL A 138 5.90 4.69 -1.15
CA VAL A 138 7.11 4.19 -0.49
C VAL A 138 7.32 2.73 -0.83
N VAL A 139 8.35 2.44 -1.61
CA VAL A 139 8.72 1.07 -1.97
C VAL A 139 9.52 0.47 -0.81
N CYS A 140 8.90 -0.48 -0.09
CA CYS A 140 9.43 -0.99 1.17
C CYS A 140 9.03 -2.46 1.38
N ASP A 141 9.95 -3.27 1.91
CA ASP A 141 9.62 -4.57 2.52
C ASP A 141 9.33 -4.36 4.00
N PHE A 142 8.10 -3.96 4.31
CA PHE A 142 7.68 -3.68 5.70
C PHE A 142 7.58 -4.93 6.59
N THR A 143 7.76 -6.13 6.03
CA THR A 143 7.87 -7.36 6.84
C THR A 143 9.20 -7.42 7.60
N GLN A 144 10.21 -6.69 7.12
CA GLN A 144 11.51 -6.57 7.78
C GLN A 144 11.60 -5.30 8.61
N GLN A 145 11.39 -4.14 7.99
CA GLN A 145 11.47 -2.86 8.66
C GLN A 145 10.59 -1.84 7.92
N LEU A 146 9.80 -1.10 8.69
CA LEU A 146 8.98 0.00 8.18
C LEU A 146 9.68 1.34 8.47
N GLU A 147 10.33 1.91 7.46
CA GLU A 147 11.08 3.17 7.57
C GLU A 147 10.25 4.33 6.99
N LEU A 148 9.34 4.88 7.79
CA LEU A 148 8.46 5.99 7.39
C LEU A 148 8.68 7.28 8.17
N GLU A 149 9.58 7.30 9.15
CA GLU A 149 9.75 8.43 10.08
C GLU A 149 10.02 9.74 9.33
N HIS A 150 10.85 9.69 8.29
CA HIS A 150 11.21 10.87 7.50
C HIS A 150 10.02 11.39 6.69
N VAL A 151 9.21 10.49 6.11
CA VAL A 151 7.99 10.86 5.37
C VAL A 151 6.96 11.45 6.33
N LEU A 152 6.70 10.80 7.46
CA LEU A 152 5.71 11.23 8.44
C LEU A 152 6.09 12.58 9.07
N ALA A 153 7.38 12.84 9.29
CA ALA A 153 7.88 14.07 9.87
C ALA A 153 7.65 15.33 9.00
N GLU A 154 7.39 15.18 7.72
CA GLU A 154 7.08 16.30 6.82
C GLU A 154 5.74 16.99 7.13
N ARG A 155 4.81 16.27 7.76
CA ARG A 155 3.48 16.74 8.14
C ARG A 155 3.18 16.52 9.63
N PRO A 156 3.98 17.10 10.54
CA PRO A 156 3.92 16.78 11.98
C PRO A 156 2.58 17.16 12.65
N GLY A 157 1.80 18.06 12.01
CA GLY A 157 0.46 18.45 12.49
C GLY A 157 -0.65 17.46 12.14
N HIS A 158 -0.36 16.42 11.34
CA HIS A 158 -1.31 15.44 10.85
C HIS A 158 -0.92 14.06 11.36
N PRO A 159 -1.64 13.48 12.35
CA PRO A 159 -1.27 12.19 12.91
C PRO A 159 -1.42 11.07 11.86
N PRO A 160 -0.54 10.06 11.88
CA PRO A 160 -0.65 8.94 10.97
C PRO A 160 -1.78 8.00 11.39
N VAL A 161 -2.51 7.51 10.40
CA VAL A 161 -3.47 6.40 10.53
C VAL A 161 -2.96 5.28 9.63
N PHE A 162 -2.62 4.16 10.25
CA PHE A 162 -2.17 2.96 9.54
C PHE A 162 -3.37 2.10 9.15
N PHE A 163 -3.47 1.85 7.87
CA PHE A 163 -4.46 1.00 7.24
C PHE A 163 -3.77 -0.24 6.64
N TYR A 164 -4.40 -1.39 6.78
CA TYR A 164 -3.83 -2.65 6.31
C TYR A 164 -4.89 -3.53 5.65
#